data_bfd97c9d4702d7231bb1a946b7eb502d
#
_entry.id   bfd97c9d4702d7231bb1a946b7eb502d
#
_cell.length_a   1.000
_cell.length_b   1.000
_cell.length_c   1.000
_cell.angle_alpha   90.00
_cell.angle_beta   90.00
_cell.angle_gamma   90.00
#
_symmetry.space_group_name_H-M   'P 1'
#
loop_
_entity.id
_entity.type
_entity.pdbx_description
1 polymer ?
#
loop_
_entity_poly.entity_id
_entity_poly.type
_entity_poly.pdbx_seq_one_letter_code
_entity_poly.pdbx_strand_id
1 'polypeptide(L)'
;KKNNSFSGLSLVIGLSLGHGIKHFGQGALTVIGPLLKASLSLSEVSYALIFSSMNVSSGLSNIPAGILSDMYRRKIAWLLAISMFTISFGYLLIGLTKIYILILVGVILIGFGTSFWHAPAFGTLAARYPQKKGFALSMHLTGAQIGNTLGPPIIGGLISGITLGSFIKFSGFGWETVSMLLVVPMILTGVLVLVFFKSAGIESDSNWSFQEYWERTKTLIEDKIILGLIILGAMRASIHTSFQLWLAVYLKEELDYSAWIIGWHIALITAAGIISTPIMGILSDKFGRKPVIQISMSLMAIYLFLFLIFDEGIGLVILIGLLGMFFFSVMPIVTAATMDRVPKGSEGSGTALNFIGMSLIGFMSPVISGIIYAKYNFEGISIFAGVIAVSGILLCTFLPMKKVN
;
A
#
# COMPACT_ATOMS: atom_id res chain seq x y z
N LYS A 1 -7.44 -20.68 36.51
CA LYS A 1 -7.53 -20.26 35.07
C LYS A 1 -7.36 -18.74 35.05
N LYS A 2 -6.15 -18.23 34.77
CA LYS A 2 -5.91 -16.82 34.54
C LYS A 2 -6.59 -16.47 33.22
N ASN A 3 -7.74 -15.81 33.29
CA ASN A 3 -8.33 -15.11 32.18
C ASN A 3 -7.37 -13.94 31.80
N ASN A 4 -6.41 -14.22 30.94
CA ASN A 4 -5.76 -13.19 30.14
C ASN A 4 -6.74 -12.79 29.01
N SER A 5 -7.88 -12.23 29.42
CA SER A 5 -8.71 -11.46 28.53
C SER A 5 -7.92 -10.19 28.20
N PHE A 6 -7.27 -10.14 27.05
CA PHE A 6 -6.93 -8.86 26.45
C PHE A 6 -8.19 -8.02 26.47
N SER A 7 -8.20 -6.96 27.28
CA SER A 7 -9.32 -6.03 27.27
C SER A 7 -9.53 -5.56 25.83
N GLY A 8 -10.77 -5.67 25.34
CA GLY A 8 -11.08 -5.66 23.92
C GLY A 8 -10.50 -4.55 23.03
N LEU A 9 -9.79 -3.56 23.56
CA LEU A 9 -9.19 -2.48 22.78
C LEU A 9 -7.67 -2.65 22.55
N SER A 10 -6.95 -3.32 23.47
CA SER A 10 -5.49 -3.44 23.40
C SER A 10 -4.99 -4.20 22.17
N LEU A 11 -5.70 -5.24 21.75
CA LEU A 11 -5.36 -5.99 20.53
C LEU A 11 -5.57 -5.14 19.26
N VAL A 12 -6.69 -4.40 19.19
CA VAL A 12 -6.96 -3.50 18.05
C VAL A 12 -5.87 -2.44 17.96
N ILE A 13 -5.57 -1.76 19.08
CA ILE A 13 -4.54 -0.71 19.13
C ILE A 13 -3.17 -1.29 18.73
N GLY A 14 -2.76 -2.40 19.33
CA GLY A 14 -1.45 -2.98 19.06
C GLY A 14 -1.26 -3.44 17.62
N LEU A 15 -2.27 -4.10 17.03
CA LEU A 15 -2.24 -4.48 15.61
C LEU A 15 -2.31 -3.25 14.68
N SER A 16 -3.02 -2.19 15.08
CA SER A 16 -3.08 -0.94 14.31
C SER A 16 -1.74 -0.19 14.34
N LEU A 17 -1.09 -0.13 15.51
CA LEU A 17 0.25 0.46 15.65
C LEU A 17 1.29 -0.33 14.85
N GLY A 18 1.31 -1.65 14.96
CA GLY A 18 2.21 -2.49 14.16
C GLY A 18 2.00 -2.32 12.65
N HIS A 19 0.74 -2.19 12.21
CA HIS A 19 0.40 -1.90 10.82
C HIS A 19 0.90 -0.50 10.40
N GLY A 20 0.80 0.48 11.29
CA GLY A 20 1.34 1.82 11.10
C GLY A 20 2.86 1.81 10.94
N ILE A 21 3.58 1.09 11.80
CA ILE A 21 5.05 0.97 11.72
C ILE A 21 5.47 0.28 10.42
N LYS A 22 4.76 -0.77 10.00
CA LYS A 22 5.00 -1.43 8.71
C LYS A 22 4.87 -0.44 7.54
N HIS A 23 3.79 0.33 7.52
CA HIS A 23 3.54 1.32 6.46
C HIS A 23 4.45 2.55 6.56
N PHE A 24 4.88 2.92 7.76
CA PHE A 24 5.94 3.91 7.95
C PHE A 24 7.22 3.51 7.19
N GLY A 25 7.61 2.23 7.28
CA GLY A 25 8.71 1.70 6.48
C GLY A 25 8.43 1.79 4.98
N GLN A 26 7.24 1.37 4.51
CA GLN A 26 6.92 1.46 3.08
C GLN A 26 6.99 2.91 2.56
N GLY A 27 6.50 3.88 3.32
CA GLY A 27 6.62 5.30 2.99
C GLY A 27 8.07 5.79 2.93
N ALA A 28 8.96 5.20 3.75
CA ALA A 28 10.39 5.51 3.73
C ALA A 28 11.05 5.20 2.38
N LEU A 29 10.72 4.07 1.75
CA LEU A 29 11.28 3.70 0.45
C LEU A 29 10.96 4.71 -0.65
N THR A 30 9.83 5.40 -0.57
CA THR A 30 9.46 6.42 -1.54
C THR A 30 10.40 7.63 -1.49
N VAL A 31 10.89 7.98 -0.30
CA VAL A 31 11.85 9.08 -0.10
C VAL A 31 13.31 8.61 -0.32
N ILE A 32 13.65 7.43 0.14
CA ILE A 32 14.99 6.83 -0.04
C ILE A 32 15.26 6.51 -1.52
N GLY A 33 14.22 6.10 -2.26
CA GLY A 33 14.35 5.60 -3.62
C GLY A 33 15.09 6.52 -4.59
N PRO A 34 14.72 7.80 -4.76
CA PRO A 34 15.44 8.72 -5.63
C PRO A 34 16.92 8.89 -5.26
N LEU A 35 17.23 8.91 -3.96
CA LEU A 35 18.60 9.03 -3.47
C LEU A 35 19.41 7.75 -3.75
N LEU A 36 18.79 6.59 -3.59
CA LEU A 36 19.36 5.30 -3.95
C LEU A 36 19.61 5.22 -5.47
N LYS A 37 18.64 5.67 -6.29
CA LYS A 37 18.77 5.75 -7.76
C LYS A 37 20.00 6.58 -8.13
N ALA A 38 20.13 7.78 -7.58
CA ALA A 38 21.23 8.69 -7.84
C ALA A 38 22.58 8.10 -7.36
N SER A 39 22.65 7.55 -6.14
CA SER A 39 23.90 7.03 -5.55
C SER A 39 24.46 5.81 -6.28
N LEU A 40 23.62 5.03 -6.93
CA LEU A 40 23.98 3.84 -7.70
C LEU A 40 23.97 4.09 -9.21
N SER A 41 23.68 5.33 -9.65
CA SER A 41 23.58 5.71 -11.06
C SER A 41 22.65 4.74 -11.85
N LEU A 42 21.49 4.40 -11.24
CA LEU A 42 20.57 3.45 -11.85
C LEU A 42 19.82 4.08 -13.03
N SER A 43 19.67 3.30 -14.09
CA SER A 43 18.71 3.64 -15.14
C SER A 43 17.28 3.61 -14.59
N GLU A 44 16.35 4.31 -15.26
CA GLU A 44 14.93 4.36 -14.92
C GLU A 44 14.33 2.96 -14.82
N VAL A 45 14.67 2.09 -15.76
CA VAL A 45 14.20 0.70 -15.78
C VAL A 45 14.76 -0.10 -14.59
N SER A 46 16.05 0.05 -14.27
CA SER A 46 16.66 -0.63 -13.11
C SER A 46 16.06 -0.13 -11.80
N TYR A 47 15.79 1.17 -11.70
CA TYR A 47 15.09 1.75 -10.54
C TYR A 47 13.65 1.22 -10.43
N ALA A 48 12.92 1.20 -11.53
CA ALA A 48 11.55 0.68 -11.59
C ALA A 48 11.47 -0.81 -11.21
N LEU A 49 12.48 -1.61 -11.58
CA LEU A 49 12.58 -3.03 -11.22
C LEU A 49 12.66 -3.25 -9.70
N ILE A 50 13.24 -2.32 -8.92
CA ILE A 50 13.25 -2.40 -7.46
C ILE A 50 11.81 -2.45 -6.92
N PHE A 51 10.96 -1.51 -7.32
CA PHE A 51 9.56 -1.46 -6.87
C PHE A 51 8.71 -2.57 -7.48
N SER A 52 8.97 -2.93 -8.72
CA SER A 52 8.31 -4.06 -9.39
C SER A 52 8.59 -5.38 -8.66
N SER A 53 9.84 -5.64 -8.28
CA SER A 53 10.24 -6.84 -7.53
C SER A 53 9.57 -6.90 -6.15
N MET A 54 9.46 -5.76 -5.47
CA MET A 54 8.72 -5.65 -4.21
C MET A 54 7.24 -5.98 -4.40
N ASN A 55 6.60 -5.44 -5.45
CA ASN A 55 5.18 -5.65 -5.74
C ASN A 55 4.90 -7.11 -6.11
N VAL A 56 5.74 -7.73 -6.94
CA VAL A 56 5.64 -9.16 -7.28
C VAL A 56 5.75 -10.03 -6.04
N SER A 57 6.78 -9.78 -5.22
CA SER A 57 6.98 -10.51 -3.97
C SER A 57 5.77 -10.36 -3.04
N SER A 58 5.28 -9.13 -2.88
CA SER A 58 4.09 -8.85 -2.07
C SER A 58 2.86 -9.59 -2.62
N GLY A 59 2.62 -9.52 -3.93
CA GLY A 59 1.48 -10.19 -4.59
C GLY A 59 1.49 -11.69 -4.40
N LEU A 60 2.61 -12.34 -4.73
CA LEU A 60 2.77 -13.78 -4.61
C LEU A 60 2.70 -14.27 -3.16
N SER A 61 3.22 -13.49 -2.23
CA SER A 61 3.24 -13.87 -0.80
C SER A 61 1.87 -13.80 -0.12
N ASN A 62 0.88 -13.11 -0.70
CA ASN A 62 -0.49 -13.09 -0.15
C ASN A 62 -1.12 -14.49 -0.10
N ILE A 63 -0.79 -15.37 -1.07
CA ILE A 63 -1.33 -16.74 -1.12
C ILE A 63 -0.82 -17.56 0.08
N PRO A 64 0.50 -17.76 0.26
CA PRO A 64 0.99 -18.52 1.41
C PRO A 64 0.66 -17.84 2.75
N ALA A 65 0.63 -16.49 2.81
CA ALA A 65 0.24 -15.77 4.02
C ALA A 65 -1.21 -16.10 4.44
N GLY A 66 -2.14 -16.15 3.49
CA GLY A 66 -3.52 -16.55 3.74
C GLY A 66 -3.62 -18.00 4.23
N ILE A 67 -3.01 -18.93 3.51
CA ILE A 67 -3.01 -20.36 3.85
C ILE A 67 -2.41 -20.58 5.24
N LEU A 68 -1.22 -20.03 5.51
CA LEU A 68 -0.56 -20.19 6.80
C LEU A 68 -1.35 -19.53 7.94
N SER A 69 -2.00 -18.40 7.66
CA SER A 69 -2.88 -17.75 8.63
C SER A 69 -4.06 -18.64 9.03
N ASP A 70 -4.65 -19.35 8.07
CA ASP A 70 -5.76 -20.26 8.32
C ASP A 70 -5.32 -21.58 8.98
N MET A 71 -4.18 -22.14 8.58
CA MET A 71 -3.62 -23.36 9.17
C MET A 71 -3.06 -23.15 10.58
N TYR A 72 -2.45 -22.01 10.84
CA TYR A 72 -1.74 -21.72 12.09
C TYR A 72 -2.37 -20.60 12.90
N ARG A 73 -3.70 -20.57 12.98
CA ARG A 73 -4.47 -19.54 13.72
C ARG A 73 -4.06 -19.37 15.18
N ARG A 74 -3.55 -20.41 15.82
CA ARG A 74 -2.97 -20.34 17.18
C ARG A 74 -1.62 -19.62 17.21
N LYS A 75 -0.88 -19.59 16.10
CA LYS A 75 0.48 -19.04 16.01
C LYS A 75 0.53 -17.69 15.28
N ILE A 76 -0.57 -16.96 15.27
CA ILE A 76 -0.70 -15.66 14.59
C ILE A 76 0.43 -14.68 14.96
N ALA A 77 0.82 -14.60 16.23
CA ALA A 77 1.90 -13.74 16.68
C ALA A 77 3.23 -14.05 15.98
N TRP A 78 3.51 -15.32 15.68
CA TRP A 78 4.70 -15.72 14.94
C TRP A 78 4.65 -15.28 13.49
N LEU A 79 3.51 -15.37 12.82
CA LEU A 79 3.35 -14.92 11.43
C LEU A 79 3.53 -13.40 11.33
N LEU A 80 2.96 -12.65 12.26
CA LEU A 80 3.13 -11.20 12.36
C LEU A 80 4.57 -10.81 12.67
N ALA A 81 5.25 -11.54 13.56
CA ALA A 81 6.66 -11.29 13.88
C ALA A 81 7.59 -11.61 12.70
N ILE A 82 7.35 -12.73 11.99
CA ILE A 82 8.08 -13.09 10.77
C ILE A 82 7.94 -11.96 9.73
N SER A 83 6.74 -11.40 9.55
CA SER A 83 6.51 -10.24 8.70
C SER A 83 7.47 -9.10 9.06
N MET A 84 7.53 -8.69 10.33
CA MET A 84 8.36 -7.57 10.78
C MET A 84 9.85 -7.87 10.69
N PHE A 85 10.28 -9.08 11.06
CA PHE A 85 11.69 -9.47 10.97
C PHE A 85 12.18 -9.55 9.52
N THR A 86 11.32 -10.02 8.62
CA THR A 86 11.66 -10.07 7.19
C THR A 86 11.80 -8.66 6.60
N ILE A 87 10.89 -7.74 6.95
CA ILE A 87 11.00 -6.32 6.56
C ILE A 87 12.28 -5.71 7.14
N SER A 88 12.56 -5.96 8.41
CA SER A 88 13.76 -5.50 9.09
C SER A 88 15.04 -5.95 8.37
N PHE A 89 15.11 -7.24 8.04
CA PHE A 89 16.26 -7.79 7.32
C PHE A 89 16.39 -7.20 5.91
N GLY A 90 15.28 -6.93 5.22
CA GLY A 90 15.28 -6.21 3.95
C GLY A 90 15.90 -4.82 4.06
N TYR A 91 15.50 -4.03 5.07
CA TYR A 91 16.11 -2.70 5.31
C TYR A 91 17.56 -2.77 5.71
N LEU A 92 17.96 -3.78 6.50
CA LEU A 92 19.35 -4.02 6.86
C LEU A 92 20.20 -4.26 5.60
N LEU A 93 19.76 -5.11 4.69
CA LEU A 93 20.45 -5.36 3.43
C LEU A 93 20.58 -4.07 2.61
N ILE A 94 19.49 -3.31 2.44
CA ILE A 94 19.52 -2.05 1.69
C ILE A 94 20.52 -1.07 2.31
N GLY A 95 20.57 -0.95 3.64
CA GLY A 95 21.47 -0.02 4.31
C GLY A 95 22.94 -0.44 4.31
N LEU A 96 23.22 -1.74 4.20
CA LEU A 96 24.60 -2.27 4.28
C LEU A 96 25.30 -2.41 2.92
N THR A 97 24.59 -2.31 1.80
CA THR A 97 25.16 -2.63 0.49
C THR A 97 24.90 -1.56 -0.57
N LYS A 98 25.79 -1.48 -1.53
CA LYS A 98 25.60 -0.76 -2.81
C LYS A 98 25.52 -1.73 -4.00
N ILE A 99 25.40 -3.02 -3.73
CA ILE A 99 25.27 -4.05 -4.76
C ILE A 99 23.81 -4.18 -5.15
N TYR A 100 23.48 -3.83 -6.39
CA TYR A 100 22.11 -3.79 -6.91
C TYR A 100 21.31 -5.08 -6.66
N ILE A 101 21.93 -6.25 -6.88
CA ILE A 101 21.23 -7.53 -6.68
C ILE A 101 20.86 -7.77 -5.21
N LEU A 102 21.68 -7.33 -4.25
CA LEU A 102 21.38 -7.45 -2.83
C LEU A 102 20.29 -6.45 -2.41
N ILE A 103 20.23 -5.29 -3.04
CA ILE A 103 19.12 -4.34 -2.86
C ILE A 103 17.82 -4.95 -3.38
N LEU A 104 17.83 -5.62 -4.56
CA LEU A 104 16.67 -6.36 -5.05
C LEU A 104 16.22 -7.44 -4.07
N VAL A 105 17.15 -8.21 -3.49
CA VAL A 105 16.82 -9.17 -2.44
C VAL A 105 16.20 -8.46 -1.23
N GLY A 106 16.74 -7.33 -0.82
CA GLY A 106 16.22 -6.54 0.30
C GLY A 106 14.76 -6.11 0.06
N VAL A 107 14.44 -5.55 -1.11
CA VAL A 107 13.06 -5.12 -1.43
C VAL A 107 12.10 -6.29 -1.64
N ILE A 108 12.57 -7.44 -2.16
CA ILE A 108 11.80 -8.67 -2.23
C ILE A 108 11.41 -9.14 -0.83
N LEU A 109 12.33 -9.10 0.14
CA LEU A 109 12.05 -9.42 1.54
C LEU A 109 11.06 -8.45 2.17
N ILE A 110 11.18 -7.14 1.87
CA ILE A 110 10.20 -6.14 2.32
C ILE A 110 8.82 -6.45 1.74
N GLY A 111 8.72 -6.75 0.45
CA GLY A 111 7.47 -7.12 -0.21
C GLY A 111 6.83 -8.35 0.41
N PHE A 112 7.61 -9.41 0.62
CA PHE A 112 7.19 -10.64 1.29
C PHE A 112 6.64 -10.33 2.69
N GLY A 113 7.43 -9.66 3.54
CA GLY A 113 7.03 -9.33 4.90
C GLY A 113 5.77 -8.48 4.95
N THR A 114 5.62 -7.54 4.03
CA THR A 114 4.45 -6.67 3.95
C THR A 114 3.15 -7.47 3.81
N SER A 115 3.11 -8.48 2.96
CA SER A 115 1.92 -9.32 2.74
C SER A 115 1.63 -10.26 3.90
N PHE A 116 2.66 -10.76 4.56
CA PHE A 116 2.53 -11.64 5.71
C PHE A 116 1.88 -10.99 6.93
N TRP A 117 1.76 -9.67 6.98
CA TRP A 117 1.03 -8.96 8.02
C TRP A 117 -0.49 -9.01 7.84
N HIS A 118 -0.96 -8.87 6.59
CA HIS A 118 -2.37 -8.59 6.33
C HIS A 118 -3.31 -9.73 6.73
N ALA A 119 -3.12 -10.93 6.18
CA ALA A 119 -4.03 -12.05 6.41
C ALA A 119 -4.14 -12.42 7.91
N PRO A 120 -3.03 -12.57 8.68
CA PRO A 120 -3.10 -12.85 10.10
C PRO A 120 -3.80 -11.75 10.91
N ALA A 121 -3.51 -10.48 10.64
CA ALA A 121 -4.09 -9.36 11.38
C ALA A 121 -5.59 -9.21 11.10
N PHE A 122 -6.00 -9.19 9.82
CA PHE A 122 -7.40 -9.09 9.43
C PHE A 122 -8.23 -10.26 9.96
N GLY A 123 -7.73 -11.49 9.80
CA GLY A 123 -8.40 -12.71 10.28
C GLY A 123 -8.61 -12.68 11.79
N THR A 124 -7.57 -12.29 12.55
CA THR A 124 -7.64 -12.21 14.01
C THR A 124 -8.63 -11.14 14.47
N LEU A 125 -8.58 -9.93 13.90
CA LEU A 125 -9.50 -8.84 14.25
C LEU A 125 -10.95 -9.20 13.90
N ALA A 126 -11.19 -9.75 12.73
CA ALA A 126 -12.54 -10.16 12.31
C ALA A 126 -13.15 -11.22 13.24
N ALA A 127 -12.35 -12.19 13.69
CA ALA A 127 -12.82 -13.27 14.55
C ALA A 127 -12.94 -12.87 16.03
N ARG A 128 -12.06 -11.99 16.53
CA ARG A 128 -12.10 -11.54 17.92
C ARG A 128 -13.16 -10.46 18.19
N TYR A 129 -13.57 -9.71 17.14
CA TYR A 129 -14.56 -8.64 17.26
C TYR A 129 -15.74 -8.83 16.29
N PRO A 130 -16.48 -9.94 16.34
CA PRO A 130 -17.51 -10.25 15.34
C PRO A 130 -18.63 -9.19 15.30
N GLN A 131 -18.99 -8.63 16.48
CA GLN A 131 -20.04 -7.60 16.59
C GLN A 131 -19.53 -6.16 16.28
N LYS A 132 -18.19 -5.94 16.30
CA LYS A 132 -17.54 -4.65 16.03
C LYS A 132 -16.48 -4.81 14.95
N LYS A 133 -16.68 -5.73 14.02
CA LYS A 133 -15.73 -6.09 12.97
C LYS A 133 -15.32 -4.87 12.13
N GLY A 134 -16.30 -4.08 11.71
CA GLY A 134 -16.06 -2.85 10.94
C GLY A 134 -15.15 -1.87 11.68
N PHE A 135 -15.42 -1.61 12.96
CA PHE A 135 -14.60 -0.74 13.78
C PHE A 135 -13.15 -1.26 13.91
N ALA A 136 -12.97 -2.54 14.24
CA ALA A 136 -11.64 -3.12 14.43
C ALA A 136 -10.79 -3.07 13.14
N LEU A 137 -11.40 -3.40 12.01
CA LEU A 137 -10.73 -3.36 10.70
C LEU A 137 -10.45 -1.92 10.25
N SER A 138 -11.37 -0.98 10.48
CA SER A 138 -11.15 0.45 10.17
C SER A 138 -10.00 1.02 10.98
N MET A 139 -9.94 0.77 12.29
CA MET A 139 -8.83 1.20 13.15
C MET A 139 -7.49 0.64 12.65
N HIS A 140 -7.47 -0.62 12.24
CA HIS A 140 -6.28 -1.26 11.68
C HIS A 140 -5.82 -0.57 10.37
N LEU A 141 -6.75 -0.24 9.48
CA LEU A 141 -6.45 0.50 8.25
C LEU A 141 -6.03 1.94 8.53
N THR A 142 -6.63 2.60 9.52
CA THR A 142 -6.21 3.95 9.96
C THR A 142 -4.75 3.95 10.42
N GLY A 143 -4.32 2.90 11.14
CA GLY A 143 -2.91 2.74 11.49
C GLY A 143 -1.99 2.77 10.27
N ALA A 144 -2.33 2.04 9.21
CA ALA A 144 -1.58 2.04 7.95
C ALA A 144 -1.51 3.43 7.31
N GLN A 145 -2.64 4.13 7.27
CA GLN A 145 -2.69 5.48 6.69
C GLN A 145 -1.84 6.48 7.47
N ILE A 146 -1.86 6.41 8.81
CA ILE A 146 -0.99 7.23 9.66
C ILE A 146 0.48 6.94 9.34
N GLY A 147 0.86 5.65 9.23
CA GLY A 147 2.21 5.25 8.87
C GLY A 147 2.67 5.78 7.52
N ASN A 148 1.83 5.64 6.50
CA ASN A 148 2.09 6.16 5.15
C ASN A 148 2.19 7.69 5.10
N THR A 149 1.45 8.39 5.96
CA THR A 149 1.47 9.87 5.99
C THR A 149 2.68 10.40 6.76
N LEU A 150 3.01 9.80 7.90
CA LEU A 150 4.09 10.27 8.76
C LEU A 150 5.47 9.77 8.32
N GLY A 151 5.54 8.59 7.67
CA GLY A 151 6.80 8.00 7.23
C GLY A 151 7.63 8.94 6.34
N PRO A 152 7.11 9.38 5.19
CA PRO A 152 7.87 10.18 4.25
C PRO A 152 8.46 11.47 4.84
N PRO A 153 7.73 12.35 5.55
CA PRO A 153 8.33 13.56 6.10
C PRO A 153 9.32 13.29 7.23
N ILE A 154 9.06 12.30 8.11
CA ILE A 154 10.02 11.96 9.17
C ILE A 154 11.32 11.44 8.57
N ILE A 155 11.24 10.54 7.60
CA ILE A 155 12.42 10.00 6.89
C ILE A 155 13.12 11.11 6.10
N GLY A 156 12.37 11.96 5.42
CA GLY A 156 12.92 13.12 4.72
C GLY A 156 13.66 14.06 5.65
N GLY A 157 13.13 14.31 6.86
CA GLY A 157 13.79 15.11 7.89
C GLY A 157 15.05 14.45 8.44
N LEU A 158 15.05 13.14 8.65
CA LEU A 158 16.24 12.39 9.07
C LEU A 158 17.35 12.43 8.01
N ILE A 159 17.01 12.51 6.74
CA ILE A 159 17.98 12.59 5.65
C ILE A 159 18.46 14.03 5.42
N SER A 160 17.55 14.99 5.34
CA SER A 160 17.90 16.38 5.04
C SER A 160 18.52 17.13 6.21
N GLY A 161 18.34 16.62 7.43
CA GLY A 161 18.67 17.34 8.64
C GLY A 161 17.59 18.37 9.03
N ILE A 162 17.69 18.88 10.22
CA ILE A 162 16.76 19.87 10.79
C ILE A 162 17.59 20.94 11.51
N THR A 163 17.32 22.19 11.19
CA THR A 163 17.88 23.33 11.90
C THR A 163 16.72 24.14 12.52
N LEU A 164 16.67 24.15 13.85
CA LEU A 164 15.67 24.90 14.62
C LEU A 164 16.36 26.00 15.41
N GLY A 165 16.42 27.20 14.82
CA GLY A 165 17.12 28.34 15.41
C GLY A 165 18.61 28.05 15.64
N SER A 166 19.15 28.55 16.73
CA SER A 166 20.53 28.31 17.19
C SER A 166 20.69 27.07 18.07
N PHE A 167 19.57 26.46 18.51
CA PHE A 167 19.58 25.43 19.57
C PHE A 167 19.69 24.00 19.04
N ILE A 168 19.14 23.71 17.85
CA ILE A 168 19.19 22.36 17.26
C ILE A 168 19.74 22.48 15.85
N LYS A 169 20.93 21.91 15.64
CA LYS A 169 21.53 21.75 14.32
C LYS A 169 21.84 20.28 14.12
N PHE A 170 20.94 19.60 13.39
CA PHE A 170 21.11 18.23 12.96
C PHE A 170 21.39 18.21 11.45
N SER A 171 22.56 17.72 11.04
CA SER A 171 23.00 17.74 9.65
C SER A 171 22.39 16.67 8.76
N GLY A 172 21.58 15.77 9.32
CA GLY A 172 20.98 14.65 8.59
C GLY A 172 21.89 13.41 8.53
N PHE A 173 21.29 12.30 8.13
CA PHE A 173 21.97 11.02 7.90
C PHE A 173 21.94 10.66 6.41
N GLY A 174 22.91 9.89 5.94
CA GLY A 174 22.81 9.24 4.63
C GLY A 174 21.62 8.27 4.57
N TRP A 175 21.09 8.05 3.39
CA TRP A 175 19.97 7.14 3.16
C TRP A 175 20.28 5.70 3.63
N GLU A 176 21.55 5.28 3.58
CA GLU A 176 22.03 4.00 4.08
C GLU A 176 21.81 3.88 5.61
N THR A 177 22.24 4.91 6.34
CA THR A 177 22.06 4.97 7.80
C THR A 177 20.58 5.00 8.16
N VAL A 178 19.76 5.76 7.44
CA VAL A 178 18.31 5.82 7.68
C VAL A 178 17.66 4.47 7.41
N SER A 179 18.09 3.75 6.37
CA SER A 179 17.65 2.38 6.12
C SER A 179 17.99 1.44 7.28
N MET A 180 19.20 1.54 7.84
CA MET A 180 19.58 0.76 9.03
C MET A 180 18.80 1.17 10.28
N LEU A 181 18.46 2.44 10.45
CA LEU A 181 17.64 2.90 11.58
C LEU A 181 16.22 2.32 11.54
N LEU A 182 15.67 2.05 10.36
CA LEU A 182 14.36 1.40 10.20
C LEU A 182 14.33 -0.05 10.71
N VAL A 183 15.48 -0.69 10.84
CA VAL A 183 15.61 -2.04 11.42
C VAL A 183 15.06 -2.06 12.86
N VAL A 184 15.35 -1.02 13.64
CA VAL A 184 14.99 -0.96 15.07
C VAL A 184 13.49 -1.01 15.31
N PRO A 185 12.65 -0.11 14.74
CA PRO A 185 11.21 -0.16 14.98
C PRO A 185 10.57 -1.45 14.43
N MET A 186 11.11 -2.04 13.35
CA MET A 186 10.59 -3.30 12.81
C MET A 186 10.89 -4.48 13.74
N ILE A 187 12.14 -4.64 14.21
CA ILE A 187 12.50 -5.68 15.19
C ILE A 187 11.70 -5.51 16.47
N LEU A 188 11.65 -4.29 17.01
CA LEU A 188 10.92 -3.99 18.24
C LEU A 188 9.45 -4.37 18.10
N THR A 189 8.80 -4.03 16.99
CA THR A 189 7.41 -4.41 16.73
C THR A 189 7.25 -5.93 16.66
N GLY A 190 8.14 -6.64 15.97
CA GLY A 190 8.13 -8.10 15.92
C GLY A 190 8.24 -8.74 17.29
N VAL A 191 9.16 -8.26 18.13
CA VAL A 191 9.33 -8.73 19.52
C VAL A 191 8.10 -8.40 20.36
N LEU A 192 7.58 -7.18 20.32
CA LEU A 192 6.37 -6.78 21.06
C LEU A 192 5.16 -7.63 20.67
N VAL A 193 5.01 -7.96 19.40
CA VAL A 193 3.94 -8.85 18.92
C VAL A 193 4.09 -10.24 19.54
N LEU A 194 5.30 -10.81 19.58
CA LEU A 194 5.55 -12.10 20.21
C LEU A 194 5.28 -12.10 21.72
N VAL A 195 5.65 -11.02 22.39
CA VAL A 195 5.47 -10.90 23.84
C VAL A 195 4.00 -10.70 24.21
N PHE A 196 3.33 -9.75 23.55
CA PHE A 196 1.98 -9.32 23.96
C PHE A 196 0.87 -10.12 23.26
N PHE A 197 1.07 -10.62 22.03
CA PHE A 197 -0.02 -11.25 21.26
C PHE A 197 0.15 -12.77 21.10
N LYS A 198 1.05 -13.41 21.85
CA LYS A 198 1.25 -14.87 21.83
C LYS A 198 -0.06 -15.65 22.06
N SER A 199 -0.98 -15.13 22.86
CA SER A 199 -2.29 -15.71 23.16
C SER A 199 -3.45 -15.15 22.33
N ALA A 200 -3.18 -14.29 21.36
CA ALA A 200 -4.21 -13.71 20.50
C ALA A 200 -4.77 -14.71 19.47
N GLY A 201 -4.09 -15.81 19.26
CA GLY A 201 -4.52 -16.89 18.37
C GLY A 201 -5.91 -17.43 18.69
N ILE A 202 -6.60 -17.93 17.68
CA ILE A 202 -7.98 -18.43 17.74
C ILE A 202 -7.98 -19.91 17.48
N GLU A 203 -8.77 -20.66 18.27
CA GLU A 203 -9.11 -22.04 17.92
C GLU A 203 -10.05 -22.00 16.71
N SER A 204 -9.67 -22.67 15.65
CA SER A 204 -10.46 -22.74 14.43
C SER A 204 -11.04 -24.14 14.28
N ASP A 205 -12.34 -24.22 14.06
CA ASP A 205 -13.03 -25.43 13.65
C ASP A 205 -13.11 -25.56 12.11
N SER A 206 -12.55 -24.61 11.35
CA SER A 206 -12.64 -24.64 9.90
C SER A 206 -11.46 -25.39 9.28
N ASN A 207 -11.65 -26.67 9.00
CA ASN A 207 -10.77 -27.48 8.13
C ASN A 207 -11.13 -27.26 6.66
N TRP A 208 -10.88 -26.05 6.15
CA TRP A 208 -10.98 -25.81 4.70
C TRP A 208 -9.84 -26.54 3.99
N SER A 209 -10.17 -27.39 3.03
CA SER A 209 -9.17 -27.99 2.16
C SER A 209 -8.73 -26.95 1.11
N PHE A 210 -7.48 -27.05 0.66
CA PHE A 210 -6.99 -26.22 -0.46
C PHE A 210 -7.86 -26.37 -1.71
N GLN A 211 -8.41 -27.55 -1.95
CA GLN A 211 -9.28 -27.84 -3.07
C GLN A 211 -10.60 -27.07 -3.00
N GLU A 212 -11.25 -27.01 -1.81
CA GLU A 212 -12.49 -26.21 -1.65
C GLU A 212 -12.23 -24.72 -1.82
N TYR A 213 -11.09 -24.22 -1.34
CA TYR A 213 -10.69 -22.83 -1.57
C TYR A 213 -10.49 -22.53 -3.06
N TRP A 214 -9.82 -23.44 -3.78
CA TRP A 214 -9.55 -23.29 -5.21
C TRP A 214 -10.84 -23.33 -6.05
N GLU A 215 -11.75 -24.28 -5.81
CA GLU A 215 -13.03 -24.35 -6.52
C GLU A 215 -13.87 -23.08 -6.35
N ARG A 216 -13.93 -22.53 -5.13
CA ARG A 216 -14.63 -21.27 -4.89
C ARG A 216 -13.96 -20.09 -5.58
N THR A 217 -12.64 -20.04 -5.58
CA THR A 217 -11.88 -18.97 -6.26
C THR A 217 -12.10 -19.04 -7.77
N LYS A 218 -12.12 -20.24 -8.33
CA LYS A 218 -12.36 -20.46 -9.76
C LYS A 218 -13.72 -19.89 -10.22
N THR A 219 -14.78 -20.16 -9.48
CA THR A 219 -16.13 -19.62 -9.81
C THR A 219 -16.18 -18.09 -9.80
N LEU A 220 -15.38 -17.44 -8.96
CA LEU A 220 -15.27 -15.97 -8.92
C LEU A 220 -14.50 -15.42 -10.13
N ILE A 221 -13.48 -16.12 -10.61
CA ILE A 221 -12.70 -15.73 -11.80
C ILE A 221 -13.55 -15.85 -13.08
N GLU A 222 -14.50 -16.77 -13.11
CA GLU A 222 -15.41 -16.97 -14.25
C GLU A 222 -16.49 -15.86 -14.36
N ASP A 223 -16.77 -15.11 -13.28
CA ASP A 223 -17.66 -13.94 -13.33
C ASP A 223 -16.96 -12.75 -14.03
N LYS A 224 -17.39 -12.46 -15.27
CA LYS A 224 -16.84 -11.37 -16.09
C LYS A 224 -16.93 -10.00 -15.43
N ILE A 225 -17.88 -9.78 -14.53
CA ILE A 225 -18.02 -8.50 -13.83
C ILE A 225 -17.01 -8.41 -12.70
N ILE A 226 -16.81 -9.50 -11.94
CA ILE A 226 -15.75 -9.58 -10.94
C ILE A 226 -14.38 -9.38 -11.61
N LEU A 227 -14.14 -10.04 -12.73
CA LEU A 227 -12.91 -9.85 -13.51
C LEU A 227 -12.74 -8.40 -13.97
N GLY A 228 -13.80 -7.77 -14.47
CA GLY A 228 -13.78 -6.36 -14.86
C GLY A 228 -13.49 -5.41 -13.68
N LEU A 229 -14.02 -5.69 -12.49
CA LEU A 229 -13.74 -4.93 -11.27
C LEU A 229 -12.29 -5.12 -10.80
N ILE A 230 -11.75 -6.33 -10.91
CA ILE A 230 -10.33 -6.61 -10.64
C ILE A 230 -9.42 -5.82 -11.58
N ILE A 231 -9.72 -5.80 -12.87
CA ILE A 231 -8.98 -5.01 -13.87
C ILE A 231 -9.07 -3.52 -13.54
N LEU A 232 -10.24 -3.01 -13.20
CA LEU A 232 -10.43 -1.62 -12.80
C LEU A 232 -9.60 -1.25 -11.55
N GLY A 233 -9.57 -2.13 -10.56
CA GLY A 233 -8.72 -2.00 -9.38
C GLY A 233 -7.23 -2.00 -9.71
N ALA A 234 -6.82 -2.86 -10.65
CA ALA A 234 -5.45 -2.94 -11.13
C ALA A 234 -5.04 -1.69 -11.94
N MET A 235 -5.93 -1.15 -12.78
CA MET A 235 -5.70 0.12 -13.48
C MET A 235 -5.48 1.26 -12.49
N ARG A 236 -6.34 1.38 -11.47
CA ARG A 236 -6.15 2.36 -10.40
C ARG A 236 -4.84 2.15 -9.65
N ALA A 237 -4.48 0.91 -9.32
CA ALA A 237 -3.20 0.61 -8.68
C ALA A 237 -2.01 0.99 -9.55
N SER A 238 -2.08 0.75 -10.86
CA SER A 238 -1.06 1.14 -11.83
C SER A 238 -0.87 2.66 -11.89
N ILE A 239 -1.96 3.43 -11.92
CA ILE A 239 -1.90 4.89 -11.87
C ILE A 239 -1.17 5.35 -10.61
N HIS A 240 -1.61 4.86 -9.45
CA HIS A 240 -1.05 5.25 -8.15
C HIS A 240 0.44 4.90 -8.03
N THR A 241 0.80 3.66 -8.38
CA THR A 241 2.18 3.17 -8.23
C THR A 241 3.13 3.92 -9.16
N SER A 242 2.77 4.08 -10.44
CA SER A 242 3.61 4.78 -11.41
C SER A 242 3.75 6.25 -11.06
N PHE A 243 2.65 6.93 -10.77
CA PHE A 243 2.67 8.35 -10.45
C PHE A 243 3.48 8.63 -9.18
N GLN A 244 3.23 7.91 -8.09
CA GLN A 244 3.94 8.14 -6.83
C GLN A 244 5.44 7.82 -6.94
N LEU A 245 5.80 6.76 -7.68
CA LEU A 245 7.19 6.40 -7.93
C LEU A 245 7.95 7.52 -8.62
N TRP A 246 7.40 8.02 -9.73
CA TRP A 246 8.08 8.99 -10.57
C TRP A 246 7.92 10.42 -10.07
N LEU A 247 6.87 10.74 -9.33
CA LEU A 247 6.76 12.02 -8.64
C LEU A 247 7.95 12.23 -7.69
N ALA A 248 8.34 11.22 -6.91
CA ALA A 248 9.47 11.35 -5.98
C ALA A 248 10.81 11.59 -6.72
N VAL A 249 10.99 10.93 -7.88
CA VAL A 249 12.16 11.14 -8.75
C VAL A 249 12.12 12.54 -9.37
N TYR A 250 10.99 12.96 -9.92
CA TYR A 250 10.77 14.29 -10.49
C TYR A 250 11.09 15.42 -9.49
N LEU A 251 10.53 15.31 -8.28
CA LEU A 251 10.79 16.28 -7.21
C LEU A 251 12.27 16.34 -6.84
N LYS A 252 13.02 15.22 -6.96
CA LYS A 252 14.45 15.17 -6.66
C LYS A 252 15.32 15.61 -7.82
N GLU A 253 15.11 15.06 -9.01
CA GLU A 253 16.03 15.20 -10.14
C GLU A 253 15.77 16.44 -10.99
N GLU A 254 14.49 16.84 -11.13
CA GLU A 254 14.11 18.00 -11.96
C GLU A 254 13.89 19.28 -11.13
N LEU A 255 13.28 19.16 -9.92
CA LEU A 255 13.06 20.33 -9.06
C LEU A 255 14.12 20.51 -7.96
N ASP A 256 15.08 19.57 -7.84
CA ASP A 256 16.14 19.54 -6.81
C ASP A 256 15.64 19.76 -5.37
N TYR A 257 14.44 19.23 -5.07
CA TYR A 257 13.87 19.34 -3.74
C TYR A 257 14.64 18.47 -2.74
N SER A 258 14.77 18.99 -1.51
CA SER A 258 15.31 18.23 -0.39
C SER A 258 14.41 17.03 -0.05
N ALA A 259 15.00 15.98 0.55
CA ALA A 259 14.23 14.82 0.98
C ALA A 259 13.07 15.19 1.96
N TRP A 260 13.24 16.25 2.75
CA TRP A 260 12.22 16.82 3.62
C TRP A 260 11.01 17.31 2.83
N ILE A 261 11.23 18.11 1.78
CA ILE A 261 10.15 18.64 0.93
C ILE A 261 9.47 17.51 0.16
N ILE A 262 10.24 16.58 -0.40
CA ILE A 262 9.71 15.38 -1.06
C ILE A 262 8.81 14.60 -0.10
N GLY A 263 9.26 14.41 1.14
CA GLY A 263 8.49 13.73 2.17
C GLY A 263 7.11 14.35 2.41
N TRP A 264 7.03 15.69 2.47
CA TRP A 264 5.75 16.38 2.64
C TRP A 264 4.84 16.28 1.41
N HIS A 265 5.37 16.32 0.19
CA HIS A 265 4.58 16.13 -1.03
C HIS A 265 3.97 14.73 -1.08
N ILE A 266 4.74 13.70 -0.73
CA ILE A 266 4.24 12.32 -0.66
C ILE A 266 3.23 12.15 0.48
N ALA A 267 3.47 12.77 1.64
CA ALA A 267 2.53 12.76 2.76
C ALA A 267 1.19 13.40 2.40
N LEU A 268 1.20 14.47 1.61
CA LEU A 268 -0.01 15.18 1.18
C LEU A 268 -0.95 14.28 0.38
N ILE A 269 -0.40 13.42 -0.52
CA ILE A 269 -1.20 12.44 -1.27
C ILE A 269 -1.97 11.53 -0.30
N THR A 270 -1.27 11.00 0.72
CA THR A 270 -1.86 10.05 1.65
C THR A 270 -2.82 10.72 2.63
N ALA A 271 -2.45 11.89 3.15
CA ALA A 271 -3.28 12.68 4.07
C ALA A 271 -4.61 13.08 3.43
N ALA A 272 -4.61 13.53 2.19
CA ALA A 272 -5.83 13.83 1.44
C ALA A 272 -6.73 12.59 1.30
N GLY A 273 -6.13 11.41 1.09
CA GLY A 273 -6.83 10.13 1.05
C GLY A 273 -7.51 9.74 2.36
N ILE A 274 -6.89 10.02 3.51
CA ILE A 274 -7.49 9.73 4.83
C ILE A 274 -8.84 10.44 4.98
N ILE A 275 -8.90 11.70 4.58
CA ILE A 275 -10.12 12.53 4.70
C ILE A 275 -11.16 12.12 3.67
N SER A 276 -10.76 11.90 2.43
CA SER A 276 -11.69 11.65 1.33
C SER A 276 -12.28 10.25 1.32
N THR A 277 -11.53 9.22 1.76
CA THR A 277 -11.95 7.81 1.68
C THR A 277 -13.29 7.53 2.38
N PRO A 278 -13.53 7.97 3.63
CA PRO A 278 -14.82 7.76 4.28
C PRO A 278 -15.97 8.50 3.56
N ILE A 279 -15.71 9.73 3.11
CA ILE A 279 -16.69 10.56 2.41
C ILE A 279 -17.12 9.87 1.10
N MET A 280 -16.15 9.44 0.31
CA MET A 280 -16.41 8.76 -0.96
C MET A 280 -17.08 7.39 -0.76
N GLY A 281 -16.77 6.70 0.34
CA GLY A 281 -17.47 5.49 0.76
C GLY A 281 -18.96 5.75 0.98
N ILE A 282 -19.30 6.74 1.81
CA ILE A 282 -20.70 7.15 2.07
C ILE A 282 -21.41 7.58 0.79
N LEU A 283 -20.76 8.36 -0.07
CA LEU A 283 -21.31 8.77 -1.35
C LEU A 283 -21.60 7.56 -2.25
N SER A 284 -20.70 6.56 -2.26
CA SER A 284 -20.87 5.35 -3.05
C SER A 284 -22.01 4.44 -2.54
N ASP A 285 -22.26 4.44 -1.23
CA ASP A 285 -23.42 3.75 -0.65
C ASP A 285 -24.72 4.46 -1.02
N LYS A 286 -24.72 5.81 -1.03
CA LYS A 286 -25.92 6.62 -1.32
C LYS A 286 -26.26 6.69 -2.80
N PHE A 287 -25.28 6.92 -3.66
CA PHE A 287 -25.48 7.16 -5.09
C PHE A 287 -25.21 5.94 -5.98
N GLY A 288 -24.66 4.87 -5.39
CA GLY A 288 -24.24 3.65 -6.08
C GLY A 288 -22.74 3.66 -6.40
N ARG A 289 -22.17 2.47 -6.51
CA ARG A 289 -20.72 2.26 -6.74
C ARG A 289 -20.24 2.87 -8.06
N LYS A 290 -20.97 2.55 -9.15
CA LYS A 290 -20.57 2.91 -10.53
C LYS A 290 -20.40 4.42 -10.75
N PRO A 291 -21.38 5.30 -10.47
CA PRO A 291 -21.23 6.73 -10.71
C PRO A 291 -20.10 7.36 -9.89
N VAL A 292 -19.89 6.91 -8.64
CA VAL A 292 -18.82 7.44 -7.80
C VAL A 292 -17.45 7.02 -8.32
N ILE A 293 -17.27 5.77 -8.78
CA ILE A 293 -16.03 5.34 -9.44
C ILE A 293 -15.77 6.15 -10.71
N GLN A 294 -16.81 6.35 -11.56
CA GLN A 294 -16.67 7.09 -12.81
C GLN A 294 -16.25 8.55 -12.56
N ILE A 295 -16.91 9.25 -11.63
CA ILE A 295 -16.57 10.63 -11.26
C ILE A 295 -15.13 10.69 -10.71
N SER A 296 -14.77 9.77 -9.80
CA SER A 296 -13.43 9.73 -9.22
C SER A 296 -12.35 9.50 -10.27
N MET A 297 -12.54 8.55 -11.18
CA MET A 297 -11.59 8.28 -12.26
C MET A 297 -11.51 9.44 -13.25
N SER A 298 -12.65 10.13 -13.51
CA SER A 298 -12.66 11.33 -14.38
C SER A 298 -11.87 12.48 -13.77
N LEU A 299 -12.06 12.76 -12.49
CA LEU A 299 -11.30 13.79 -11.79
C LEU A 299 -9.81 13.43 -11.71
N MET A 300 -9.49 12.16 -11.46
CA MET A 300 -8.09 11.69 -11.53
C MET A 300 -7.48 11.94 -12.91
N ALA A 301 -8.20 11.63 -14.01
CA ALA A 301 -7.71 11.88 -15.37
C ALA A 301 -7.47 13.36 -15.61
N ILE A 302 -8.42 14.22 -15.22
CA ILE A 302 -8.29 15.68 -15.35
C ILE A 302 -7.06 16.18 -14.59
N TYR A 303 -6.91 15.81 -13.32
CA TYR A 303 -5.77 16.25 -12.51
C TYR A 303 -4.44 15.75 -13.07
N LEU A 304 -4.37 14.49 -13.54
CA LEU A 304 -3.18 13.95 -14.16
C LEU A 304 -2.77 14.74 -15.41
N PHE A 305 -3.71 15.13 -16.27
CA PHE A 305 -3.38 15.97 -17.42
C PHE A 305 -3.05 17.41 -17.02
N LEU A 306 -3.59 17.94 -15.92
CA LEU A 306 -3.25 19.28 -15.43
C LEU A 306 -1.80 19.37 -14.90
N PHE A 307 -1.16 18.25 -14.53
CA PHE A 307 0.29 18.23 -14.22
C PHE A 307 1.18 18.62 -15.43
N LEU A 308 0.67 18.60 -16.64
CA LEU A 308 1.38 19.10 -17.83
C LEU A 308 1.48 20.64 -17.86
N ILE A 309 0.72 21.34 -16.99
CA ILE A 309 0.65 22.81 -16.94
C ILE A 309 1.10 23.32 -15.57
N PHE A 310 0.78 22.57 -14.51
CA PHE A 310 1.04 22.95 -13.12
C PHE A 310 1.99 21.92 -12.49
N ASP A 311 3.20 21.88 -13.00
CA ASP A 311 4.24 20.92 -12.65
C ASP A 311 5.15 21.39 -11.52
N GLU A 312 5.10 22.68 -11.13
CA GLU A 312 5.89 23.25 -10.04
C GLU A 312 5.07 24.19 -9.13
N GLY A 313 5.70 24.64 -8.05
CA GLY A 313 5.17 25.64 -7.13
C GLY A 313 3.86 25.23 -6.46
N ILE A 314 3.00 26.23 -6.16
CA ILE A 314 1.74 26.00 -5.46
C ILE A 314 0.72 25.19 -6.28
N GLY A 315 0.79 25.29 -7.60
CA GLY A 315 -0.07 24.53 -8.53
C GLY A 315 0.16 23.02 -8.37
N LEU A 316 1.43 22.61 -8.35
CA LEU A 316 1.84 21.22 -8.10
C LEU A 316 1.30 20.72 -6.75
N VAL A 317 1.47 21.50 -5.67
CA VAL A 317 1.00 21.13 -4.32
C VAL A 317 -0.52 20.92 -4.29
N ILE A 318 -1.28 21.84 -4.90
CA ILE A 318 -2.75 21.73 -4.97
C ILE A 318 -3.15 20.47 -5.74
N LEU A 319 -2.55 20.23 -6.91
CA LEU A 319 -2.86 19.05 -7.73
C LEU A 319 -2.52 17.73 -7.02
N ILE A 320 -1.40 17.67 -6.30
CA ILE A 320 -1.03 16.51 -5.50
C ILE A 320 -2.11 16.22 -4.43
N GLY A 321 -2.56 17.26 -3.72
CA GLY A 321 -3.63 17.12 -2.72
C GLY A 321 -4.95 16.65 -3.32
N LEU A 322 -5.38 17.27 -4.42
CA LEU A 322 -6.60 16.91 -5.14
C LEU A 322 -6.53 15.47 -5.69
N LEU A 323 -5.41 15.08 -6.29
CA LEU A 323 -5.22 13.73 -6.81
C LEU A 323 -5.22 12.69 -5.68
N GLY A 324 -4.58 13.01 -4.54
CA GLY A 324 -4.55 12.16 -3.35
C GLY A 324 -5.94 11.80 -2.82
N MET A 325 -6.91 12.71 -2.91
CA MET A 325 -8.30 12.46 -2.51
C MET A 325 -8.90 11.24 -3.26
N PHE A 326 -8.53 11.02 -4.50
CA PHE A 326 -9.11 9.96 -5.34
C PHE A 326 -8.22 8.72 -5.39
N PHE A 327 -6.91 8.85 -5.23
CA PHE A 327 -6.00 7.70 -5.23
C PHE A 327 -6.37 6.63 -4.18
N PHE A 328 -6.78 7.05 -2.99
CA PHE A 328 -7.08 6.11 -1.91
C PHE A 328 -8.56 5.75 -1.83
N SER A 329 -9.48 6.61 -2.26
CA SER A 329 -10.92 6.39 -2.12
C SER A 329 -11.51 5.43 -3.16
N VAL A 330 -10.98 5.36 -4.37
CA VAL A 330 -11.49 4.46 -5.43
C VAL A 330 -11.33 2.99 -5.05
N MET A 331 -10.23 2.62 -4.41
CA MET A 331 -9.92 1.24 -4.09
C MET A 331 -10.96 0.56 -3.17
N PRO A 332 -11.34 1.15 -2.02
CA PRO A 332 -12.39 0.57 -1.17
C PRO A 332 -13.73 0.43 -1.88
N ILE A 333 -14.06 1.37 -2.78
CA ILE A 333 -15.33 1.34 -3.53
C ILE A 333 -15.34 0.19 -4.53
N VAL A 334 -14.22 -0.02 -5.26
CA VAL A 334 -14.07 -1.18 -6.18
C VAL A 334 -14.12 -2.49 -5.40
N THR A 335 -13.46 -2.56 -4.24
CA THR A 335 -13.53 -3.74 -3.37
C THR A 335 -14.95 -3.99 -2.89
N ALA A 336 -15.67 -2.95 -2.45
CA ALA A 336 -17.09 -3.07 -2.06
C ALA A 336 -17.97 -3.56 -3.22
N ALA A 337 -17.78 -2.99 -4.43
CA ALA A 337 -18.48 -3.43 -5.63
C ALA A 337 -18.23 -4.92 -5.96
N THR A 338 -17.00 -5.40 -5.72
CA THR A 338 -16.68 -6.84 -5.85
C THR A 338 -17.41 -7.64 -4.76
N MET A 339 -17.37 -7.19 -3.50
CA MET A 339 -18.04 -7.87 -2.39
C MET A 339 -19.56 -7.93 -2.54
N ASP A 340 -20.19 -6.92 -3.17
CA ASP A 340 -21.62 -6.91 -3.47
C ASP A 340 -22.03 -8.07 -4.43
N ARG A 341 -21.06 -8.72 -5.10
CA ARG A 341 -21.28 -9.84 -6.03
C ARG A 341 -20.80 -11.19 -5.52
N VAL A 342 -19.89 -11.17 -4.55
CA VAL A 342 -19.30 -12.39 -4.00
C VAL A 342 -20.35 -13.15 -3.17
N PRO A 343 -20.57 -14.47 -3.39
CA PRO A 343 -21.48 -15.27 -2.57
C PRO A 343 -21.09 -15.24 -1.09
N LYS A 344 -22.08 -15.27 -0.20
CA LYS A 344 -21.85 -15.35 1.25
C LYS A 344 -20.96 -16.54 1.60
N GLY A 345 -19.94 -16.29 2.42
CA GLY A 345 -18.96 -17.30 2.81
C GLY A 345 -17.73 -17.37 1.87
N SER A 346 -17.67 -16.57 0.80
CA SER A 346 -16.52 -16.46 -0.11
C SER A 346 -15.87 -15.07 -0.06
N GLU A 347 -16.16 -14.25 0.95
CA GLU A 347 -15.66 -12.88 1.09
C GLU A 347 -14.12 -12.83 1.17
N GLY A 348 -13.52 -13.81 1.84
CA GLY A 348 -12.07 -13.97 1.90
C GLY A 348 -11.45 -14.21 0.53
N SER A 349 -12.02 -15.13 -0.26
CA SER A 349 -11.58 -15.43 -1.62
C SER A 349 -11.73 -14.22 -2.55
N GLY A 350 -12.85 -13.50 -2.47
CA GLY A 350 -13.08 -12.28 -3.25
C GLY A 350 -12.07 -11.17 -2.92
N THR A 351 -11.77 -11.00 -1.63
CA THR A 351 -10.75 -10.03 -1.18
C THR A 351 -9.35 -10.43 -1.68
N ALA A 352 -8.97 -11.70 -1.52
CA ALA A 352 -7.70 -12.20 -1.99
C ALA A 352 -7.54 -12.04 -3.50
N LEU A 353 -8.59 -12.33 -4.27
CA LEU A 353 -8.60 -12.19 -5.72
C LEU A 353 -8.37 -10.74 -6.16
N ASN A 354 -9.01 -9.77 -5.49
CA ASN A 354 -8.75 -8.34 -5.73
C ASN A 354 -7.28 -7.97 -5.49
N PHE A 355 -6.71 -8.40 -4.37
CA PHE A 355 -5.31 -8.09 -4.06
C PHE A 355 -4.32 -8.76 -5.02
N ILE A 356 -4.56 -10.04 -5.35
CA ILE A 356 -3.72 -10.78 -6.32
C ILE A 356 -3.81 -10.12 -7.70
N GLY A 357 -5.03 -9.84 -8.18
CA GLY A 357 -5.25 -9.21 -9.49
C GLY A 357 -4.56 -7.85 -9.60
N MET A 358 -4.69 -7.00 -8.57
CA MET A 358 -3.99 -5.71 -8.52
C MET A 358 -2.48 -5.86 -8.51
N SER A 359 -1.95 -6.84 -7.77
CA SER A 359 -0.51 -7.08 -7.70
C SER A 359 0.05 -7.64 -9.01
N LEU A 360 -0.64 -8.62 -9.63
CA LEU A 360 -0.19 -9.26 -10.87
C LEU A 360 -0.23 -8.32 -12.08
N ILE A 361 -1.23 -7.44 -12.16
CA ILE A 361 -1.30 -6.44 -13.23
C ILE A 361 -0.43 -5.23 -12.87
N GLY A 362 -0.44 -4.85 -11.59
CA GLY A 362 0.29 -3.69 -11.07
C GLY A 362 1.81 -3.84 -11.11
N PHE A 363 2.38 -5.08 -11.16
CA PHE A 363 3.83 -5.25 -11.16
C PHE A 363 4.51 -4.76 -12.45
N MET A 364 3.80 -4.83 -13.57
CA MET A 364 4.32 -4.34 -14.86
C MET A 364 4.36 -2.81 -14.92
N SER A 365 3.51 -2.15 -14.14
CA SER A 365 3.33 -0.71 -14.19
C SER A 365 4.60 0.09 -13.88
N PRO A 366 5.41 -0.22 -12.83
CA PRO A 366 6.68 0.45 -12.63
C PRO A 366 7.64 0.30 -13.81
N VAL A 367 7.75 -0.89 -14.40
CA VAL A 367 8.66 -1.14 -15.53
C VAL A 367 8.22 -0.38 -16.78
N ILE A 368 6.92 -0.47 -17.13
CA ILE A 368 6.38 0.27 -18.28
C ILE A 368 6.56 1.78 -18.07
N SER A 369 6.22 2.29 -16.90
CA SER A 369 6.42 3.70 -16.58
C SER A 369 7.89 4.10 -16.55
N GLY A 370 8.81 3.19 -16.21
CA GLY A 370 10.25 3.42 -16.29
C GLY A 370 10.74 3.65 -17.72
N ILE A 371 10.25 2.87 -18.66
CA ILE A 371 10.53 3.04 -20.09
C ILE A 371 9.96 4.39 -20.60
N ILE A 372 8.77 4.74 -20.13
CA ILE A 372 8.12 6.00 -20.50
C ILE A 372 8.88 7.19 -19.91
N TYR A 373 9.24 7.14 -18.64
CA TYR A 373 9.97 8.20 -17.97
C TYR A 373 11.34 8.45 -18.63
N ALA A 374 12.07 7.37 -18.97
CA ALA A 374 13.36 7.47 -19.65
C ALA A 374 13.32 8.22 -20.99
N LYS A 375 12.13 8.29 -21.63
CA LYS A 375 11.98 8.93 -22.93
C LYS A 375 11.23 10.27 -22.87
N TYR A 376 10.29 10.40 -21.95
CA TYR A 376 9.33 11.49 -21.92
C TYR A 376 9.24 12.16 -20.55
N ASN A 377 10.17 11.91 -19.65
CA ASN A 377 10.23 12.46 -18.29
C ASN A 377 8.90 12.34 -17.54
N PHE A 378 8.63 13.23 -16.58
CA PHE A 378 7.40 13.20 -15.78
C PHE A 378 6.12 13.49 -16.57
N GLU A 379 6.23 14.28 -17.66
CA GLU A 379 5.11 14.51 -18.58
C GLU A 379 4.56 13.20 -19.15
N GLY A 380 5.46 12.31 -19.59
CA GLY A 380 5.08 10.97 -20.07
C GLY A 380 4.34 10.14 -19.03
N ILE A 381 4.70 10.28 -17.75
CA ILE A 381 4.01 9.59 -16.65
C ILE A 381 2.61 10.15 -16.43
N SER A 382 2.46 11.47 -16.49
CA SER A 382 1.17 12.15 -16.36
C SER A 382 0.21 11.74 -17.48
N ILE A 383 0.69 11.68 -18.72
CA ILE A 383 -0.10 11.19 -19.87
C ILE A 383 -0.43 9.70 -19.71
N PHE A 384 0.54 8.86 -19.40
CA PHE A 384 0.34 7.43 -19.22
C PHE A 384 -0.71 7.12 -18.15
N ALA A 385 -0.59 7.75 -16.98
CA ALA A 385 -1.55 7.60 -15.89
C ALA A 385 -2.93 8.15 -16.26
N GLY A 386 -2.99 9.29 -16.95
CA GLY A 386 -4.21 9.90 -17.47
C GLY A 386 -4.95 9.00 -18.46
N VAL A 387 -4.22 8.40 -19.41
CA VAL A 387 -4.78 7.45 -20.39
C VAL A 387 -5.33 6.20 -19.69
N ILE A 388 -4.63 5.66 -18.69
CA ILE A 388 -5.17 4.54 -17.91
C ILE A 388 -6.44 4.95 -17.17
N ALA A 389 -6.51 6.18 -16.61
CA ALA A 389 -7.70 6.67 -15.92
C ALA A 389 -8.89 6.78 -16.89
N VAL A 390 -8.70 7.32 -18.09
CA VAL A 390 -9.74 7.39 -19.15
C VAL A 390 -10.18 5.98 -19.56
N SER A 391 -9.23 5.05 -19.75
CA SER A 391 -9.55 3.66 -20.08
C SER A 391 -10.35 2.98 -18.94
N GLY A 392 -10.06 3.32 -17.69
CA GLY A 392 -10.83 2.86 -16.51
C GLY A 392 -12.26 3.40 -16.49
N ILE A 393 -12.49 4.66 -16.92
CA ILE A 393 -13.84 5.22 -17.07
C ILE A 393 -14.63 4.43 -18.12
N LEU A 394 -14.01 4.17 -19.27
CA LEU A 394 -14.64 3.37 -20.34
C LEU A 394 -14.98 1.97 -19.86
N LEU A 395 -14.04 1.27 -19.23
CA LEU A 395 -14.30 -0.06 -18.66
C LEU A 395 -15.46 -0.01 -17.67
N CYS A 396 -15.45 0.93 -16.74
CA CYS A 396 -16.50 1.11 -15.74
C CYS A 396 -17.86 1.38 -16.39
N THR A 397 -17.92 2.10 -17.52
CA THR A 397 -19.15 2.39 -18.26
C THR A 397 -19.82 1.11 -18.77
N PHE A 398 -19.04 0.16 -19.26
CA PHE A 398 -19.56 -1.10 -19.79
C PHE A 398 -19.83 -2.17 -18.71
N LEU A 399 -19.33 -1.99 -17.48
CA LEU A 399 -19.62 -2.94 -16.41
C LEU A 399 -21.05 -2.78 -15.87
N PRO A 400 -21.90 -3.84 -15.92
CA PRO A 400 -23.27 -3.79 -15.41
C PRO A 400 -23.28 -3.94 -13.88
N MET A 401 -22.89 -2.88 -13.16
CA MET A 401 -23.00 -2.83 -11.71
C MET A 401 -24.46 -2.49 -11.33
N LYS A 402 -25.09 -3.33 -10.51
CA LYS A 402 -26.42 -3.05 -9.96
C LYS A 402 -26.35 -1.86 -9.00
N LYS A 403 -27.42 -1.03 -8.97
CA LYS A 403 -27.61 -0.10 -7.85
C LYS A 403 -27.79 -0.95 -6.58
N VAL A 404 -27.09 -0.57 -5.53
CA VAL A 404 -27.39 -1.07 -4.18
C VAL A 404 -28.73 -0.44 -3.80
N ASN A 405 -29.78 -1.27 -3.64
CA ASN A 405 -31.10 -0.82 -3.17
C ASN A 405 -31.06 -0.56 -1.67
#